data_dd001b3803c8edf5f6dd965aa6fa62d9
#
_entry.id   dd001b3803c8edf5f6dd965aa6fa62d9
#
_cell.length_a   1.000
_cell.length_b   1.000
_cell.length_c   1.000
_cell.angle_alpha   90.00
_cell.angle_beta   90.00
_cell.angle_gamma   90.00
#
_symmetry.space_group_name_H-M   'P 1'
#
loop_
_entity.id
_entity.type
_entity.pdbx_description
1 polymer ?
#
loop_
_entity_poly.entity_id
_entity_poly.type
_entity_poly.pdbx_seq_one_letter_code
_entity_poly.pdbx_strand_id
1 'polypeptide(L)'
;MNDNAKKSNPLLAIVGMTGSGKSSVARHLEQKGWQIIRFGEITIREVEARGLPVNEANERAVREELRATHGMEAFAKLLLPAIEEALSSGPTVIDGLYSWAEYKYLRQHFGEQMKLVAVTMSRPLRYARLSQRIDRPLTFEEAEQRDFAEIENVDKAGPIAMADYTIVNDGTKEELSLAVDSLLLNHILG
;
A
#
# COMPACT_ATOMS: atom_id res chain seq x y z
N MET A 1 -25.40 -21.23 -24.39
CA MET A 1 -24.23 -21.31 -23.52
C MET A 1 -24.23 -20.01 -22.75
N ASN A 2 -24.69 -20.04 -21.50
CA ASN A 2 -24.71 -18.85 -20.63
C ASN A 2 -23.30 -18.69 -20.02
N ASP A 3 -22.49 -17.85 -20.64
CA ASP A 3 -21.23 -17.41 -20.05
C ASP A 3 -21.51 -16.30 -19.03
N ASN A 4 -22.13 -16.70 -17.90
CA ASN A 4 -22.21 -15.86 -16.72
C ASN A 4 -20.87 -16.01 -15.97
N ALA A 5 -19.78 -15.58 -16.59
CA ALA A 5 -18.52 -15.39 -15.89
C ALA A 5 -18.80 -14.38 -14.77
N LYS A 6 -18.91 -14.89 -13.53
CA LYS A 6 -19.04 -14.07 -12.33
C LYS A 6 -17.86 -13.08 -12.38
N LYS A 7 -18.17 -11.80 -12.67
CA LYS A 7 -17.14 -10.74 -12.73
C LYS A 7 -16.42 -10.79 -11.38
N SER A 8 -15.16 -11.20 -11.36
CA SER A 8 -14.39 -11.29 -10.12
C SER A 8 -14.27 -9.90 -9.52
N ASN A 9 -14.37 -9.78 -8.20
CA ASN A 9 -14.19 -8.51 -7.53
C ASN A 9 -12.80 -7.93 -7.85
N PRO A 10 -12.67 -6.62 -8.11
CA PRO A 10 -11.41 -6.01 -8.41
C PRO A 10 -10.50 -5.97 -7.16
N LEU A 11 -9.20 -6.19 -7.39
CA LEU A 11 -8.14 -6.08 -6.40
C LEU A 11 -7.20 -4.94 -6.80
N LEU A 12 -7.10 -3.92 -5.96
CA LEU A 12 -6.11 -2.85 -6.11
C LEU A 12 -4.98 -3.01 -5.10
N ALA A 13 -3.75 -2.84 -5.52
CA ALA A 13 -2.62 -2.68 -4.62
C ALA A 13 -2.08 -1.26 -4.75
N ILE A 14 -1.97 -0.53 -3.62
CA ILE A 14 -1.48 0.84 -3.62
C ILE A 14 -0.01 0.87 -3.20
N VAL A 15 0.82 1.48 -4.02
CA VAL A 15 2.25 1.67 -3.76
C VAL A 15 2.64 3.15 -3.86
N GLY A 16 3.77 3.50 -3.30
CA GLY A 16 4.33 4.87 -3.35
C GLY A 16 5.22 5.14 -2.14
N MET A 17 6.09 6.12 -2.24
CA MET A 17 7.00 6.50 -1.16
C MET A 17 6.27 6.98 0.09
N THR A 18 6.92 6.91 1.24
CA THR A 18 6.35 7.44 2.49
C THR A 18 5.95 8.92 2.31
N GLY A 19 4.72 9.26 2.70
CA GLY A 19 4.19 10.63 2.55
C GLY A 19 3.49 10.92 1.22
N SER A 20 3.46 10.01 0.25
CA SER A 20 2.83 10.26 -1.06
C SER A 20 1.30 10.36 -1.04
N GLY A 21 0.62 9.94 0.05
CA GLY A 21 -0.84 10.02 0.17
C GLY A 21 -1.59 8.71 -0.01
N LYS A 22 -0.90 7.56 -0.02
CA LYS A 22 -1.51 6.21 -0.12
C LYS A 22 -2.70 5.99 0.82
N SER A 23 -2.51 6.32 2.10
CA SER A 23 -3.57 6.13 3.10
C SER A 23 -4.79 7.05 2.89
N SER A 24 -4.62 8.18 2.19
CA SER A 24 -5.75 9.03 1.78
C SER A 24 -6.54 8.37 0.66
N VAL A 25 -5.85 7.75 -0.30
CA VAL A 25 -6.48 6.96 -1.38
C VAL A 25 -7.21 5.75 -0.77
N ALA A 26 -6.56 4.98 0.11
CA ALA A 26 -7.17 3.83 0.76
C ALA A 26 -8.43 4.22 1.56
N ARG A 27 -8.38 5.30 2.32
CA ARG A 27 -9.55 5.81 3.07
C ARG A 27 -10.69 6.25 2.14
N HIS A 28 -10.38 6.88 1.01
CA HIS A 28 -11.39 7.26 0.02
C HIS A 28 -12.09 6.02 -0.58
N LEU A 29 -11.33 4.97 -0.88
CA LEU A 29 -11.88 3.68 -1.33
C LEU A 29 -12.75 3.01 -0.24
N GLU A 30 -12.31 3.04 1.02
CA GLU A 30 -13.07 2.53 2.17
C GLU A 30 -14.44 3.20 2.28
N GLN A 31 -14.52 4.52 2.14
CA GLN A 31 -15.77 5.28 2.13
C GLN A 31 -16.69 4.89 0.97
N LYS A 32 -16.15 4.29 -0.09
CA LYS A 32 -16.89 3.75 -1.23
C LYS A 32 -17.23 2.26 -1.08
N GLY A 33 -17.01 1.67 0.09
CA GLY A 33 -17.36 0.29 0.38
C GLY A 33 -16.29 -0.75 -0.01
N TRP A 34 -15.07 -0.33 -0.33
CA TRP A 34 -13.97 -1.27 -0.56
C TRP A 34 -13.48 -1.87 0.75
N GLN A 35 -13.16 -3.17 0.73
CA GLN A 35 -12.44 -3.82 1.82
C GLN A 35 -10.99 -3.34 1.84
N ILE A 36 -10.41 -3.07 3.02
CA ILE A 36 -9.02 -2.65 3.13
C ILE A 36 -8.18 -3.69 3.86
N ILE A 37 -7.07 -4.06 3.24
CA ILE A 37 -6.02 -4.88 3.84
C ILE A 37 -4.78 -4.00 4.03
N ARG A 38 -4.45 -3.67 5.29
CA ARG A 38 -3.29 -2.84 5.63
C ARG A 38 -2.10 -3.71 6.01
N PHE A 39 -1.06 -3.70 5.20
CA PHE A 39 0.14 -4.49 5.46
C PHE A 39 0.83 -4.09 6.76
N GLY A 40 0.81 -2.82 7.12
CA GLY A 40 1.41 -2.34 8.37
C GLY A 40 0.73 -2.85 9.64
N GLU A 41 -0.52 -3.28 9.59
CA GLU A 41 -1.27 -3.75 10.77
C GLU A 41 -0.69 -5.03 11.37
N ILE A 42 -0.10 -5.92 10.57
CA ILE A 42 0.58 -7.12 11.10
C ILE A 42 1.69 -6.72 12.08
N THR A 43 2.50 -5.73 11.68
CA THR A 43 3.59 -5.25 12.53
C THR A 43 3.07 -4.71 13.86
N ILE A 44 2.01 -3.90 13.81
CA ILE A 44 1.40 -3.31 15.01
C ILE A 44 0.86 -4.39 15.92
N ARG A 45 0.07 -5.33 15.37
CA ARG A 45 -0.49 -6.46 16.13
C ARG A 45 0.59 -7.31 16.78
N GLU A 46 1.69 -7.56 16.09
CA GLU A 46 2.81 -8.34 16.62
C GLU A 46 3.54 -7.58 17.74
N VAL A 47 3.76 -6.26 17.61
CA VAL A 47 4.31 -5.41 18.67
C VAL A 47 3.43 -5.45 19.91
N GLU A 48 2.11 -5.28 19.73
CA GLU A 48 1.12 -5.33 20.81
C GLU A 48 1.05 -6.72 21.49
N ALA A 49 1.07 -7.79 20.70
CA ALA A 49 1.07 -9.16 21.20
C ALA A 49 2.28 -9.48 22.08
N ARG A 50 3.42 -8.81 21.82
CA ARG A 50 4.63 -8.89 22.66
C ARG A 50 4.59 -7.99 23.90
N GLY A 51 3.53 -7.21 24.10
CA GLY A 51 3.41 -6.25 25.18
C GLY A 51 4.37 -5.05 25.05
N LEU A 52 4.84 -4.76 23.85
CA LEU A 52 5.77 -3.68 23.57
C LEU A 52 5.01 -2.39 23.17
N PRO A 53 5.52 -1.20 23.47
CA PRO A 53 4.95 0.04 23.00
C PRO A 53 5.06 0.15 21.47
N VAL A 54 4.00 0.63 20.81
CA VAL A 54 3.99 0.85 19.36
C VAL A 54 4.83 2.11 19.06
N ASN A 55 6.03 1.90 18.54
CA ASN A 55 6.95 2.95 18.11
C ASN A 55 7.85 2.42 16.96
N GLU A 56 8.55 3.33 16.27
CA GLU A 56 9.35 2.97 15.10
C GLU A 56 10.44 1.93 15.39
N ALA A 57 11.06 1.97 16.58
CA ALA A 57 12.11 1.01 16.93
C ALA A 57 11.57 -0.42 17.04
N ASN A 58 10.45 -0.61 17.76
CA ASN A 58 9.81 -1.90 17.93
C ASN A 58 9.15 -2.39 16.63
N GLU A 59 8.49 -1.50 15.90
CA GLU A 59 7.93 -1.83 14.59
C GLU A 59 9.01 -2.25 13.59
N ARG A 60 10.16 -1.57 13.59
CA ARG A 60 11.29 -1.92 12.74
C ARG A 60 11.86 -3.30 13.07
N ALA A 61 12.10 -3.57 14.36
CA ALA A 61 12.59 -4.87 14.81
C ALA A 61 11.67 -6.02 14.40
N VAL A 62 10.36 -5.83 14.57
CA VAL A 62 9.35 -6.83 14.16
C VAL A 62 9.33 -6.99 12.63
N ARG A 63 9.39 -5.92 11.85
CA ARG A 63 9.44 -6.02 10.37
C ARG A 63 10.68 -6.78 9.90
N GLU A 64 11.83 -6.50 10.49
CA GLU A 64 13.08 -7.19 10.15
C GLU A 64 13.03 -8.67 10.50
N GLU A 65 12.51 -9.02 11.69
CA GLU A 65 12.33 -10.40 12.13
C GLU A 65 11.34 -11.19 11.27
N LEU A 66 10.18 -10.59 10.94
CA LEU A 66 9.19 -11.22 10.05
C LEU A 66 9.79 -11.52 8.67
N ARG A 67 10.59 -10.61 8.13
CA ARG A 67 11.28 -10.84 6.86
C ARG A 67 12.40 -11.87 6.98
N ALA A 68 13.15 -11.88 8.06
CA ALA A 68 14.18 -12.90 8.31
C ALA A 68 13.57 -14.31 8.39
N THR A 69 12.37 -14.42 8.96
CA THR A 69 11.69 -15.70 9.17
C THR A 69 10.93 -16.19 7.92
N HIS A 70 10.24 -15.28 7.23
CA HIS A 70 9.30 -15.64 6.15
C HIS A 70 9.74 -15.20 4.75
N GLY A 71 10.89 -14.54 4.63
CA GLY A 71 11.39 -13.98 3.37
C GLY A 71 10.95 -12.52 3.16
N MET A 72 11.48 -11.90 2.10
CA MET A 72 11.16 -10.50 1.78
C MET A 72 9.70 -10.28 1.40
N GLU A 73 8.98 -11.34 1.03
CA GLU A 73 7.54 -11.36 0.75
C GLU A 73 6.67 -11.68 1.98
N ALA A 74 7.22 -11.62 3.18
CA ALA A 74 6.58 -12.03 4.44
C ALA A 74 5.16 -11.50 4.61
N PHE A 75 4.97 -10.19 4.42
CA PHE A 75 3.67 -9.56 4.62
C PHE A 75 2.63 -10.03 3.61
N ALA A 76 3.03 -10.22 2.36
CA ALA A 76 2.14 -10.75 1.33
C ALA A 76 1.71 -12.19 1.64
N LYS A 77 2.64 -13.04 2.09
CA LYS A 77 2.32 -14.42 2.50
C LYS A 77 1.38 -14.48 3.70
N LEU A 78 1.68 -13.70 4.74
CA LEU A 78 0.89 -13.70 5.98
C LEU A 78 -0.52 -13.14 5.79
N LEU A 79 -0.69 -12.18 4.86
CA LEU A 79 -1.99 -11.56 4.57
C LEU A 79 -2.77 -12.24 3.44
N LEU A 80 -2.17 -13.17 2.71
CA LEU A 80 -2.83 -13.81 1.58
C LEU A 80 -4.24 -14.35 1.92
N PRO A 81 -4.44 -15.12 3.02
CA PRO A 81 -5.78 -15.61 3.36
C PRO A 81 -6.79 -14.48 3.61
N ALA A 82 -6.37 -13.39 4.27
CA ALA A 82 -7.24 -12.25 4.52
C ALA A 82 -7.58 -11.47 3.24
N ILE A 83 -6.64 -11.39 2.28
CA ILE A 83 -6.88 -10.78 0.97
C ILE A 83 -7.92 -11.62 0.20
N GLU A 84 -7.78 -12.94 0.19
CA GLU A 84 -8.72 -13.85 -0.50
C GLU A 84 -10.13 -13.79 0.11
N GLU A 85 -10.24 -13.76 1.43
CA GLU A 85 -11.51 -13.61 2.15
C GLU A 85 -12.18 -12.28 1.82
N ALA A 86 -11.45 -11.16 1.93
CA ALA A 86 -11.95 -9.84 1.60
C ALA A 86 -12.41 -9.76 0.13
N LEU A 87 -11.60 -10.29 -0.79
CA LEU A 87 -11.88 -10.29 -2.21
C LEU A 87 -13.11 -11.15 -2.56
N SER A 88 -13.37 -12.20 -1.82
CA SER A 88 -14.59 -13.00 -1.98
C SER A 88 -15.86 -12.23 -1.61
N SER A 89 -15.72 -11.28 -0.70
CA SER A 89 -16.82 -10.47 -0.14
C SER A 89 -17.07 -9.17 -0.91
N GLY A 90 -16.07 -8.65 -1.62
CA GLY A 90 -16.21 -7.38 -2.35
C GLY A 90 -14.92 -6.84 -2.96
N PRO A 91 -15.00 -5.66 -3.59
CA PRO A 91 -13.82 -4.99 -4.10
C PRO A 91 -12.81 -4.72 -2.96
N THR A 92 -11.55 -5.01 -3.21
CA THR A 92 -10.53 -5.03 -2.15
C THR A 92 -9.33 -4.17 -2.53
N VAL A 93 -8.79 -3.44 -1.56
CA VAL A 93 -7.58 -2.65 -1.71
C VAL A 93 -6.51 -3.06 -0.69
N ILE A 94 -5.30 -3.29 -1.15
CA ILE A 94 -4.10 -3.48 -0.34
C ILE A 94 -3.46 -2.12 -0.13
N ASP A 95 -3.44 -1.62 1.12
CA ASP A 95 -2.74 -0.40 1.52
C ASP A 95 -1.36 -0.76 2.06
N GLY A 96 -0.33 -0.28 1.38
CA GLY A 96 1.03 -0.41 1.83
C GLY A 96 1.78 -1.63 1.30
N LEU A 97 1.65 -1.95 0.02
CA LEU A 97 2.62 -2.81 -0.65
C LEU A 97 4.01 -2.18 -0.55
N TYR A 98 4.95 -2.87 0.11
CA TYR A 98 6.24 -2.26 0.48
C TYR A 98 7.42 -2.71 -0.37
N SER A 99 7.46 -3.97 -0.82
CA SER A 99 8.66 -4.52 -1.44
C SER A 99 8.41 -5.07 -2.85
N TRP A 100 9.51 -5.15 -3.61
CA TRP A 100 9.52 -5.84 -4.90
C TRP A 100 9.17 -7.33 -4.78
N ALA A 101 9.61 -7.97 -3.70
CA ALA A 101 9.32 -9.38 -3.46
C ALA A 101 7.82 -9.60 -3.20
N GLU A 102 7.18 -8.75 -2.38
CA GLU A 102 5.73 -8.77 -2.13
C GLU A 102 4.93 -8.57 -3.41
N TYR A 103 5.33 -7.60 -4.25
CA TYR A 103 4.68 -7.37 -5.54
C TYR A 103 4.73 -8.62 -6.42
N LYS A 104 5.92 -9.21 -6.59
CA LYS A 104 6.07 -10.41 -7.42
C LYS A 104 5.22 -11.58 -6.90
N TYR A 105 5.19 -11.77 -5.59
CA TYR A 105 4.41 -12.82 -4.94
C TYR A 105 2.91 -12.65 -5.20
N LEU A 106 2.37 -11.45 -4.97
CA LEU A 106 0.96 -11.16 -5.21
C LEU A 106 0.60 -11.21 -6.70
N ARG A 107 1.47 -10.69 -7.56
CA ARG A 107 1.26 -10.73 -9.02
C ARG A 107 1.25 -12.16 -9.56
N GLN A 108 2.09 -13.03 -9.01
CA GLN A 108 2.07 -14.46 -9.35
C GLN A 108 0.76 -15.14 -8.90
N HIS A 109 0.21 -14.73 -7.77
CA HIS A 109 -1.01 -15.32 -7.20
C HIS A 109 -2.29 -14.81 -7.87
N PHE A 110 -2.43 -13.50 -8.03
CA PHE A 110 -3.65 -12.86 -8.53
C PHE A 110 -3.61 -12.50 -10.03
N GLY A 111 -2.45 -12.56 -10.65
CA GLY A 111 -2.30 -12.25 -12.09
C GLY A 111 -2.87 -10.88 -12.46
N GLU A 112 -3.64 -10.85 -13.54
CA GLU A 112 -4.26 -9.62 -14.07
C GLU A 112 -5.43 -9.10 -13.23
N GLN A 113 -5.96 -9.88 -12.29
CA GLN A 113 -6.99 -9.43 -11.36
C GLN A 113 -6.48 -8.33 -10.44
N MET A 114 -5.19 -8.38 -10.06
CA MET A 114 -4.55 -7.34 -9.27
C MET A 114 -4.08 -6.19 -10.18
N LYS A 115 -4.58 -4.98 -9.92
CA LYS A 115 -4.07 -3.75 -10.55
C LYS A 115 -3.24 -2.97 -9.53
N LEU A 116 -2.05 -2.56 -9.96
CA LEU A 116 -1.11 -1.80 -9.14
C LEU A 116 -1.26 -0.31 -9.42
N VAL A 117 -1.52 0.46 -8.37
CA VAL A 117 -1.69 1.91 -8.44
C VAL A 117 -0.56 2.61 -7.69
N ALA A 118 0.30 3.33 -8.40
CA ALA A 118 1.29 4.19 -7.78
C ALA A 118 0.68 5.55 -7.41
N VAL A 119 0.82 5.94 -6.15
CA VAL A 119 0.54 7.30 -5.69
C VAL A 119 1.86 8.02 -5.55
N THR A 120 2.09 9.00 -6.42
CA THR A 120 3.33 9.77 -6.48
C THR A 120 3.11 11.21 -6.04
N MET A 121 4.18 11.86 -5.63
CA MET A 121 4.20 13.26 -5.24
C MET A 121 5.61 13.80 -5.45
N SER A 122 5.74 15.07 -5.83
CA SER A 122 7.03 15.73 -5.92
C SER A 122 7.76 15.67 -4.57
N ARG A 123 9.06 15.35 -4.58
CA ARG A 123 9.83 15.15 -3.35
C ARG A 123 9.79 16.36 -2.40
N PRO A 124 9.96 17.60 -2.86
CA PRO A 124 9.89 18.77 -1.97
C PRO A 124 8.54 18.90 -1.25
N LEU A 125 7.42 18.71 -1.98
CA LEU A 125 6.08 18.78 -1.40
C LEU A 125 5.83 17.62 -0.41
N ARG A 126 6.30 16.44 -0.74
CA ARG A 126 6.19 15.26 0.12
C ARG A 126 6.92 15.46 1.44
N TYR A 127 8.15 16.00 1.42
CA TYR A 127 8.93 16.29 2.61
C TYR A 127 8.29 17.42 3.45
N ALA A 128 7.77 18.46 2.81
CA ALA A 128 7.01 19.50 3.50
C ALA A 128 5.77 18.95 4.20
N ARG A 129 5.02 18.03 3.55
CA ARG A 129 3.88 17.36 4.19
C ARG A 129 4.30 16.43 5.33
N LEU A 130 5.44 15.74 5.20
CA LEU A 130 5.97 14.87 6.26
C LEU A 130 6.39 15.66 7.50
N SER A 131 6.98 16.84 7.34
CA SER A 131 7.37 17.69 8.46
C SER A 131 6.18 18.32 9.21
N GLN A 132 5.04 18.45 8.55
CA GLN A 132 3.81 19.03 9.12
C GLN A 132 2.85 17.98 9.71
N ARG A 133 3.20 16.72 9.76
CA ARG A 133 2.36 15.67 10.34
C ARG A 133 2.18 15.90 11.83
N ILE A 134 0.96 15.68 12.32
CA ILE A 134 0.67 15.67 13.76
C ILE A 134 1.33 14.46 14.42
N ASP A 135 1.21 13.29 13.76
CA ASP A 135 1.82 12.05 14.22
C ASP A 135 3.10 11.77 13.45
N ARG A 136 4.20 11.60 14.18
CA ARG A 136 5.53 11.23 13.64
C ARG A 136 5.97 12.17 12.50
N PRO A 137 6.11 13.48 12.77
CA PRO A 137 6.72 14.40 11.81
C PRO A 137 8.16 13.93 11.52
N LEU A 138 8.62 14.16 10.30
CA LEU A 138 10.00 13.86 9.90
C LEU A 138 10.69 15.16 9.48
N THR A 139 11.93 15.35 9.88
CA THR A 139 12.80 16.37 9.31
C THR A 139 13.11 16.04 7.84
N PHE A 140 13.74 16.96 7.13
CA PHE A 140 14.16 16.72 5.74
C PHE A 140 15.13 15.53 5.66
N GLU A 141 16.12 15.52 6.54
CA GLU A 141 17.16 14.49 6.62
C GLU A 141 16.55 13.11 6.95
N GLU A 142 15.64 13.05 7.90
CA GLU A 142 14.93 11.80 8.26
C GLU A 142 14.06 11.28 7.11
N ALA A 143 13.39 12.18 6.39
CA ALA A 143 12.58 11.82 5.24
C ALA A 143 13.46 11.27 4.09
N GLU A 144 14.62 11.88 3.84
CA GLU A 144 15.59 11.42 2.84
C GLU A 144 16.19 10.06 3.21
N GLN A 145 16.63 9.89 4.45
CA GLN A 145 17.15 8.61 4.95
C GLN A 145 16.09 7.50 4.85
N ARG A 146 14.83 7.83 5.13
CA ARG A 146 13.74 6.89 4.97
C ARG A 146 13.51 6.50 3.51
N ASP A 147 13.62 7.44 2.59
CA ASP A 147 13.53 7.16 1.16
C ASP A 147 14.65 6.21 0.71
N PHE A 148 15.89 6.45 1.11
CA PHE A 148 17.00 5.56 0.81
C PHE A 148 16.74 4.15 1.36
N ALA A 149 16.34 4.05 2.63
CA ALA A 149 16.03 2.75 3.24
C ALA A 149 14.86 2.02 2.53
N GLU A 150 13.85 2.72 2.06
CA GLU A 150 12.72 2.12 1.32
C GLU A 150 13.16 1.65 -0.09
N ILE A 151 14.11 2.32 -0.72
CA ILE A 151 14.65 1.93 -2.02
C ILE A 151 15.67 0.79 -1.87
N GLU A 152 16.66 0.94 -0.98
CA GLU A 152 17.81 0.04 -0.88
C GLU A 152 17.47 -1.28 -0.16
N ASN A 153 16.63 -1.24 0.88
CA ASN A 153 16.38 -2.42 1.71
C ASN A 153 15.18 -3.25 1.26
N VAL A 154 14.23 -2.67 0.52
CA VAL A 154 13.00 -3.37 0.10
C VAL A 154 12.67 -3.20 -1.39
N ASP A 155 13.55 -2.58 -2.14
CA ASP A 155 13.39 -2.34 -3.60
C ASP A 155 12.04 -1.70 -3.96
N LYS A 156 11.59 -0.73 -3.16
CA LYS A 156 10.26 -0.13 -3.31
C LYS A 156 10.08 0.62 -4.63
N ALA A 157 11.16 1.04 -5.25
CA ALA A 157 11.14 1.66 -6.56
C ALA A 157 10.59 0.71 -7.64
N GLY A 158 10.83 -0.60 -7.52
CA GLY A 158 10.36 -1.61 -8.46
C GLY A 158 8.84 -1.60 -8.65
N PRO A 159 8.03 -1.82 -7.60
CA PRO A 159 6.57 -1.77 -7.72
C PRO A 159 6.06 -0.40 -8.20
N ILE A 160 6.70 0.72 -7.80
CA ILE A 160 6.30 2.05 -8.28
C ILE A 160 6.49 2.15 -9.79
N ALA A 161 7.62 1.67 -10.31
CA ALA A 161 7.92 1.69 -11.74
C ALA A 161 7.03 0.74 -12.56
N MET A 162 6.53 -0.34 -11.94
CA MET A 162 5.70 -1.37 -12.58
C MET A 162 4.20 -1.14 -12.40
N ALA A 163 3.79 0.03 -11.87
CA ALA A 163 2.39 0.32 -11.64
C ALA A 163 1.59 0.37 -12.95
N ASP A 164 0.42 -0.26 -12.95
CA ASP A 164 -0.53 -0.22 -14.08
C ASP A 164 -1.10 1.20 -14.26
N TYR A 165 -1.24 1.94 -13.14
CA TYR A 165 -1.75 3.31 -13.11
C TYR A 165 -0.97 4.18 -12.13
N THR A 166 -0.87 5.48 -12.44
CA THR A 166 -0.20 6.46 -11.56
C THR A 166 -1.13 7.62 -11.26
N ILE A 167 -1.28 7.94 -9.97
CA ILE A 167 -1.98 9.12 -9.47
C ILE A 167 -0.93 10.09 -8.94
N VAL A 168 -0.87 11.29 -9.49
CA VAL A 168 -0.02 12.38 -9.00
C VAL A 168 -0.79 13.17 -7.95
N ASN A 169 -0.25 13.25 -6.72
CA ASN A 169 -0.89 13.87 -5.56
C ASN A 169 -0.18 15.18 -5.16
N ASP A 170 0.06 16.06 -6.13
CA ASP A 170 0.67 17.37 -5.86
C ASP A 170 -0.37 18.45 -5.48
N GLY A 171 -1.65 18.16 -5.64
CA GLY A 171 -2.77 19.05 -5.40
C GLY A 171 -3.44 18.90 -4.03
N THR A 172 -4.73 19.23 -4.00
CA THR A 172 -5.60 19.16 -2.82
C THR A 172 -6.09 17.72 -2.54
N LYS A 173 -6.75 17.52 -1.40
CA LYS A 173 -7.39 16.23 -1.09
C LYS A 173 -8.57 15.95 -2.00
N GLU A 174 -9.29 16.97 -2.40
CA GLU A 174 -10.42 16.91 -3.31
C GLU A 174 -9.98 16.47 -4.70
N GLU A 175 -8.90 17.04 -5.21
CA GLU A 175 -8.30 16.64 -6.50
C GLU A 175 -7.80 15.20 -6.47
N LEU A 176 -7.19 14.76 -5.36
CA LEU A 176 -6.81 13.36 -5.18
C LEU A 176 -8.03 12.43 -5.23
N SER A 177 -9.12 12.79 -4.55
CA SER A 177 -10.35 12.00 -4.53
C SER A 177 -10.96 11.90 -5.93
N LEU A 178 -11.02 12.99 -6.68
CA LEU A 178 -11.49 13.00 -8.06
C LEU A 178 -10.62 12.14 -9.00
N ALA A 179 -9.30 12.17 -8.80
CA ALA A 179 -8.38 11.32 -9.58
C ALA A 179 -8.62 9.83 -9.30
N VAL A 180 -8.87 9.45 -8.04
CA VAL A 180 -9.25 8.07 -7.68
C VAL A 180 -10.58 7.69 -8.33
N ASP A 181 -11.58 8.56 -8.27
CA ASP A 181 -12.91 8.29 -8.85
C ASP A 181 -12.83 8.12 -10.37
N SER A 182 -12.04 8.95 -11.03
CA SER A 182 -11.78 8.83 -12.47
C SER A 182 -11.10 7.51 -12.82
N LEU A 183 -10.11 7.09 -12.02
CA LEU A 183 -9.44 5.80 -12.20
C LEU A 183 -10.43 4.63 -12.08
N LEU A 184 -11.28 4.66 -11.06
CA LEU A 184 -12.27 3.60 -10.84
C LEU A 184 -13.25 3.49 -12.01
N LEU A 185 -13.80 4.60 -12.46
CA LEU A 185 -14.80 4.65 -13.52
C LEU A 185 -14.23 4.19 -14.87
N ASN A 186 -13.04 4.65 -15.20
CA ASN A 186 -12.50 4.47 -16.56
C ASN A 186 -11.72 3.16 -16.74
N HIS A 187 -11.22 2.54 -15.66
CA HIS A 187 -10.25 1.46 -15.79
C HIS A 187 -10.49 0.25 -14.88
N ILE A 188 -11.28 0.38 -13.82
CA ILE A 188 -11.42 -0.68 -12.83
C ILE A 188 -12.83 -1.29 -12.83
N LEU A 189 -13.87 -0.47 -12.86
CA LEU A 189 -15.27 -0.88 -12.74
C LEU A 189 -16.01 -0.94 -14.08
N GLY A 190 -15.39 -0.42 -15.13
CA GLY A 190 -15.94 -0.34 -16.50
C GLY A 190 -16.05 -1.68 -17.23
#